data_c7ed3053c88d8481c0dac2434d064c93
#
_entry.id   c7ed3053c88d8481c0dac2434d064c93
#
_cell.length_a   1.000
_cell.length_b   1.000
_cell.length_c   1.000
_cell.angle_alpha   90.00
_cell.angle_beta   90.00
_cell.angle_gamma   90.00
#
_symmetry.space_group_name_H-M   'P 1'
#
loop_
_entity.id
_entity.type
_entity.pdbx_description
1 polymer ?
#
loop_
_entity_poly.entity_id
_entity_poly.type
_entity_poly.pdbx_seq_one_letter_code
_entity_poly.pdbx_strand_id
1 'polypeptide(L)'
;MRPVSNSHNICCGNWTRKMAEKGVKQKGELKTARIPIKIVPVDTPLRKPEWIRVKAGNSAGRFGEIKTMLREKKLHTVCEEAACPNIGECFGRGTATFMILGDICTRRCPFCDVGHGQPLP
;
A
#
# COMPACT_ATOMS: atom_id res chain seq x y z
N MET A 1 5.47 15.23 48.45
CA MET A 1 4.78 15.56 47.19
C MET A 1 5.77 15.40 46.06
N ARG A 2 5.61 14.38 45.19
CA ARG A 2 6.46 14.18 44.03
C ARG A 2 5.68 14.66 42.79
N PRO A 3 6.26 15.41 41.85
CA PRO A 3 5.57 15.83 40.65
C PRO A 3 5.36 14.62 39.71
N VAL A 4 4.14 14.46 39.26
CA VAL A 4 3.75 13.46 38.26
C VAL A 4 4.28 13.94 36.92
N SER A 5 5.32 13.27 36.39
CA SER A 5 5.85 13.54 35.05
C SER A 5 4.82 13.11 34.00
N ASN A 6 4.34 14.07 33.25
CA ASN A 6 3.35 13.92 32.20
C ASN A 6 4.02 13.31 30.95
N SER A 7 4.00 11.96 30.85
CA SER A 7 4.63 11.19 29.77
C SER A 7 3.77 11.06 28.51
N HIS A 8 2.76 11.94 28.32
CA HIS A 8 1.80 11.84 27.22
C HIS A 8 2.16 12.60 25.93
N ASN A 9 3.31 13.30 25.91
CA ASN A 9 3.63 14.19 24.77
C ASN A 9 4.65 13.67 23.76
N ILE A 10 5.12 12.41 23.90
CA ILE A 10 6.20 11.90 23.01
C ILE A 10 5.64 11.24 21.74
N CYS A 11 4.40 10.72 21.76
CA CYS A 11 3.85 9.99 20.63
C CYS A 11 3.30 10.87 19.48
N CYS A 12 2.78 12.07 19.76
CA CYS A 12 2.14 12.89 18.72
C CYS A 12 3.11 13.71 17.87
N GLY A 13 4.23 14.17 18.45
CA GLY A 13 5.17 15.07 17.79
C GLY A 13 5.97 14.42 16.64
N ASN A 14 6.24 13.12 16.75
CA ASN A 14 7.03 12.39 15.75
C ASN A 14 6.18 11.92 14.57
N TRP A 15 4.88 11.77 14.78
CA TRP A 15 3.94 11.27 13.77
C TRP A 15 3.56 12.35 12.75
N THR A 16 3.34 13.58 13.21
CA THR A 16 3.04 14.73 12.34
C THR A 16 4.26 15.13 11.51
N ARG A 17 5.48 15.01 12.04
CA ARG A 17 6.71 15.32 11.32
C ARG A 17 6.98 14.35 10.17
N LYS A 18 6.77 13.03 10.36
CA LYS A 18 6.92 12.02 9.28
C LYS A 18 5.92 12.19 8.14
N MET A 19 4.78 12.83 8.39
CA MET A 19 3.77 13.08 7.35
C MET A 19 4.09 14.27 6.45
N ALA A 20 4.98 15.15 6.87
CA ALA A 20 5.34 16.36 6.14
C ALA A 20 6.53 16.16 5.18
N GLU A 21 7.25 15.05 5.28
CA GLU A 21 8.38 14.78 4.40
C GLU A 21 7.89 14.34 3.01
N LYS A 22 8.28 15.10 1.97
CA LYS A 22 7.98 14.77 0.58
C LYS A 22 8.70 13.48 0.17
N GLY A 23 8.03 12.62 -0.58
CA GLY A 23 8.60 11.38 -1.08
C GLY A 23 8.60 10.21 -0.07
N VAL A 24 8.16 10.41 1.17
CA VAL A 24 8.04 9.31 2.15
C VAL A 24 6.74 8.55 1.93
N LYS A 25 6.87 7.29 1.53
CA LYS A 25 5.77 6.37 1.28
C LYS A 25 5.34 5.65 2.56
N GLN A 26 4.08 5.77 2.93
CA GLN A 26 3.50 5.12 4.11
C GLN A 26 2.50 4.05 3.68
N LYS A 27 2.61 2.85 4.24
CA LYS A 27 1.71 1.71 4.00
C LYS A 27 1.22 1.09 5.31
N GLY A 28 0.17 0.26 5.21
CA GLY A 28 -0.27 -0.68 6.24
C GLY A 28 -0.79 -0.04 7.53
N GLU A 29 -0.17 -0.31 8.65
CA GLU A 29 -0.62 0.04 10.01
C GLU A 29 -0.98 1.52 10.20
N LEU A 30 -0.26 2.42 9.55
CA LEU A 30 -0.55 3.86 9.65
C LEU A 30 -1.87 4.26 9.01
N LYS A 31 -2.42 3.45 8.08
CA LYS A 31 -3.74 3.68 7.50
C LYS A 31 -4.85 3.21 8.43
N THR A 32 -4.65 2.08 9.10
CA THR A 32 -5.64 1.45 9.96
C THR A 32 -5.66 2.04 11.38
N ALA A 33 -4.59 2.73 11.79
CA ALA A 33 -4.48 3.34 13.11
C ALA A 33 -5.62 4.33 13.47
N ARG A 34 -6.34 4.85 12.48
CA ARG A 34 -7.50 5.75 12.67
C ARG A 34 -8.84 5.04 12.73
N ILE A 35 -8.86 3.73 12.47
CA ILE A 35 -10.09 2.94 12.50
C ILE A 35 -10.32 2.52 13.96
N PRO A 36 -11.46 2.85 14.57
CA PRO A 36 -11.72 2.52 15.98
C PRO A 36 -11.98 1.03 16.24
N ILE A 37 -11.85 0.19 15.20
CA ILE A 37 -12.05 -1.24 15.30
C ILE A 37 -10.78 -1.88 15.87
N LYS A 38 -10.84 -2.44 17.06
CA LYS A 38 -9.79 -3.28 17.62
C LYS A 38 -9.68 -4.56 16.79
N ILE A 39 -8.59 -4.68 16.06
CA ILE A 39 -8.23 -5.96 15.44
C ILE A 39 -7.66 -6.85 16.54
N VAL A 40 -8.39 -7.88 16.93
CA VAL A 40 -7.88 -8.91 17.83
C VAL A 40 -7.02 -9.85 16.98
N PRO A 41 -5.70 -9.94 17.24
CA PRO A 41 -4.86 -10.88 16.48
C PRO A 41 -5.34 -12.31 16.78
N VAL A 42 -5.54 -13.09 15.75
CA VAL A 42 -5.86 -14.52 15.86
C VAL A 42 -4.55 -15.28 15.88
N ASP A 43 -4.27 -16.02 16.93
CA ASP A 43 -3.01 -16.76 17.13
C ASP A 43 -2.77 -17.86 16.08
N THR A 44 -3.84 -18.34 15.44
CA THR A 44 -3.76 -19.33 14.36
C THR A 44 -4.15 -18.68 13.03
N PRO A 45 -3.23 -18.58 12.05
CA PRO A 45 -3.58 -18.05 10.75
C PRO A 45 -4.61 -18.95 10.06
N LEU A 46 -5.77 -18.39 9.76
CA LEU A 46 -6.82 -19.10 9.03
C LEU A 46 -6.32 -19.46 7.63
N ARG A 47 -6.43 -20.76 7.29
CA ARG A 47 -6.09 -21.23 5.94
C ARG A 47 -7.10 -20.65 4.93
N LYS A 48 -6.62 -20.00 3.89
CA LYS A 48 -7.48 -19.50 2.82
C LYS A 48 -8.19 -20.68 2.13
N PRO A 49 -9.52 -20.58 1.91
CA PRO A 49 -10.27 -21.56 1.14
C PRO A 49 -9.67 -21.73 -0.27
N GLU A 50 -9.81 -22.95 -0.84
CA GLU A 50 -9.20 -23.24 -2.14
C GLU A 50 -9.72 -22.39 -3.30
N TRP A 51 -10.99 -21.97 -3.24
CA TRP A 51 -11.60 -21.12 -4.25
C TRP A 51 -11.05 -19.68 -4.29
N ILE A 52 -10.32 -19.23 -3.25
CA ILE A 52 -9.64 -17.91 -3.20
C ILE A 52 -8.24 -17.99 -3.85
N ARG A 53 -7.88 -19.06 -4.52
CA ARG A 53 -6.59 -19.15 -5.18
C ARG A 53 -6.62 -18.41 -6.51
N VAL A 54 -5.82 -17.36 -6.62
CA VAL A 54 -5.59 -16.64 -7.88
C VAL A 54 -4.49 -17.38 -8.65
N LYS A 55 -4.70 -17.58 -9.94
CA LYS A 55 -3.65 -18.11 -10.81
C LYS A 55 -2.51 -17.11 -10.89
N ALA A 56 -1.30 -17.54 -10.56
CA ALA A 56 -0.10 -16.71 -10.75
C ALA A 56 0.02 -16.33 -12.22
N GLY A 57 0.24 -15.05 -12.50
CA GLY A 57 0.50 -14.61 -13.87
C GLY A 57 1.78 -15.23 -14.40
N ASN A 58 1.74 -15.74 -15.63
CA ASN A 58 2.94 -16.21 -16.30
C ASN A 58 3.80 -15.00 -16.66
N SER A 59 5.06 -14.98 -16.21
CA SER A 59 6.03 -13.94 -16.55
C SER A 59 6.45 -13.95 -18.02
N ALA A 60 6.17 -15.04 -18.74
CA ALA A 60 6.31 -15.12 -20.18
C ALA A 60 5.05 -14.56 -20.88
N GLY A 61 5.22 -13.84 -21.99
CA GLY A 61 4.14 -13.25 -22.77
C GLY A 61 3.73 -11.85 -22.30
N ARG A 62 2.50 -11.47 -22.59
CA ARG A 62 1.99 -10.10 -22.44
C ARG A 62 2.15 -9.48 -21.06
N PHE A 63 2.08 -10.30 -20.01
CA PHE A 63 2.35 -9.87 -18.64
C PHE A 63 3.78 -9.35 -18.48
N GLY A 64 4.76 -10.10 -19.01
CA GLY A 64 6.18 -9.73 -18.99
C GLY A 64 6.44 -8.47 -19.81
N GLU A 65 5.86 -8.36 -21.01
CA GLU A 65 5.97 -7.20 -21.89
C GLU A 65 5.49 -5.92 -21.20
N ILE A 66 4.32 -5.99 -20.55
CA ILE A 66 3.77 -4.84 -19.81
C ILE A 66 4.70 -4.45 -18.67
N LYS A 67 5.21 -5.40 -17.90
CA LYS A 67 6.14 -5.09 -16.80
C LYS A 67 7.43 -4.43 -17.31
N THR A 68 7.98 -4.91 -18.40
CA THR A 68 9.17 -4.32 -19.02
C THR A 68 8.89 -2.90 -19.48
N MET A 69 7.79 -2.68 -20.20
CA MET A 69 7.37 -1.35 -20.65
C MET A 69 7.17 -0.36 -19.47
N LEU A 70 6.55 -0.82 -18.37
CA LEU A 70 6.35 0.01 -17.18
C LEU A 70 7.70 0.45 -16.57
N ARG A 71 8.69 -0.43 -16.52
CA ARG A 71 10.04 -0.10 -16.02
C ARG A 71 10.79 0.85 -16.95
N GLU A 72 10.78 0.58 -18.25
CA GLU A 72 11.43 1.44 -19.25
C GLU A 72 10.85 2.85 -19.28
N LYS A 73 9.53 2.96 -19.18
CA LYS A 73 8.83 4.26 -19.19
C LYS A 73 8.70 4.90 -17.82
N LYS A 74 9.23 4.27 -16.74
CA LYS A 74 9.10 4.73 -15.35
C LYS A 74 7.64 5.02 -14.96
N LEU A 75 6.73 4.16 -15.39
CA LEU A 75 5.30 4.29 -15.12
C LEU A 75 4.92 3.48 -13.88
N HIS A 76 3.99 4.04 -13.09
CA HIS A 76 3.47 3.43 -11.89
C HIS A 76 2.02 2.99 -12.09
N THR A 77 1.68 1.79 -11.61
CA THR A 77 0.32 1.27 -11.70
C THR A 77 -0.25 0.99 -10.31
N VAL A 78 -1.54 1.26 -10.14
CA VAL A 78 -2.28 0.86 -8.93
C VAL A 78 -2.17 -0.64 -8.69
N CYS A 79 -2.15 -1.43 -9.78
CA CYS A 79 -2.09 -2.90 -9.72
C CYS A 79 -0.82 -3.40 -9.01
N GLU A 80 0.33 -2.79 -9.27
CA GLU A 80 1.59 -3.14 -8.60
C GLU A 80 1.67 -2.54 -7.21
N GLU A 81 1.31 -1.26 -7.06
CA GLU A 81 1.43 -0.53 -5.80
C GLU A 81 0.48 -1.04 -4.72
N ALA A 82 -0.70 -1.49 -5.08
CA ALA A 82 -1.68 -2.08 -4.18
C ALA A 82 -1.51 -3.59 -3.99
N ALA A 83 -0.47 -4.21 -4.58
CA ALA A 83 -0.26 -5.66 -4.56
C ALA A 83 -1.54 -6.43 -4.97
N CYS A 84 -2.19 -5.99 -6.06
CA CYS A 84 -3.47 -6.50 -6.50
C CYS A 84 -3.39 -8.00 -6.83
N PRO A 85 -4.24 -8.86 -6.26
CA PRO A 85 -4.19 -10.30 -6.52
C PRO A 85 -4.56 -10.65 -7.97
N ASN A 86 -5.28 -9.79 -8.66
CA ASN A 86 -5.72 -10.02 -10.04
C ASN A 86 -4.75 -9.47 -11.11
N ILE A 87 -3.58 -8.99 -10.71
CA ILE A 87 -2.61 -8.39 -11.61
C ILE A 87 -2.21 -9.31 -12.77
N GLY A 88 -2.10 -10.63 -12.50
CA GLY A 88 -1.75 -11.63 -13.50
C GLY A 88 -2.77 -11.71 -14.63
N GLU A 89 -4.05 -11.67 -14.30
CA GLU A 89 -5.14 -11.68 -15.28
C GLU A 89 -5.23 -10.37 -16.05
N CYS A 90 -5.21 -9.22 -15.34
CA CYS A 90 -5.31 -7.91 -15.97
C CYS A 90 -4.16 -7.65 -16.94
N PHE A 91 -2.93 -7.87 -16.52
CA PHE A 91 -1.76 -7.67 -17.38
C PHE A 91 -1.71 -8.70 -18.52
N GLY A 92 -2.13 -9.95 -18.27
CA GLY A 92 -2.27 -10.97 -19.33
C GLY A 92 -3.27 -10.56 -20.42
N ARG A 93 -4.31 -9.81 -20.06
CA ARG A 93 -5.30 -9.23 -21.00
C ARG A 93 -4.87 -7.89 -21.60
N GLY A 94 -3.75 -7.32 -21.15
CA GLY A 94 -3.25 -6.02 -21.61
C GLY A 94 -3.92 -4.84 -20.93
N THR A 95 -4.49 -5.01 -19.74
CA THR A 95 -5.16 -3.95 -18.99
C THR A 95 -4.33 -3.56 -17.77
N ALA A 96 -4.07 -2.25 -17.59
CA ALA A 96 -3.39 -1.70 -16.44
C ALA A 96 -4.02 -0.36 -16.03
N THR A 97 -4.05 -0.07 -14.72
CA THR A 97 -4.53 1.22 -14.19
C THR A 97 -3.33 2.04 -13.73
N PHE A 98 -3.11 3.17 -14.37
CA PHE A 98 -1.95 4.02 -14.12
C PHE A 98 -2.17 5.04 -13.01
N MET A 99 -1.09 5.37 -12.31
CA MET A 99 -1.03 6.49 -11.36
C MET A 99 -0.32 7.67 -12.03
N ILE A 100 -1.05 8.76 -12.22
CA ILE A 100 -0.58 9.93 -12.99
C ILE A 100 0.49 10.74 -12.22
N LEU A 101 0.39 10.78 -10.88
CA LEU A 101 1.26 11.57 -10.00
C LEU A 101 2.40 10.74 -9.36
N GLY A 102 2.82 9.66 -10.01
CA GLY A 102 3.85 8.78 -9.47
C GLY A 102 3.30 7.67 -8.56
N ASP A 103 4.13 7.11 -7.70
CA ASP A 103 3.84 5.94 -6.87
C ASP A 103 3.22 6.25 -5.49
N ILE A 104 3.06 7.53 -5.15
CA ILE A 104 2.54 7.99 -3.87
C ILE A 104 1.16 8.63 -4.06
N CYS A 105 0.15 8.07 -3.39
CA CYS A 105 -1.19 8.62 -3.39
C CYS A 105 -1.36 9.66 -2.28
N THR A 106 -2.04 10.77 -2.56
CA THR A 106 -2.37 11.79 -1.56
C THR A 106 -3.53 11.39 -0.65
N ARG A 107 -4.33 10.40 -1.05
CA ARG A 107 -5.46 9.88 -0.28
C ARG A 107 -5.03 8.78 0.68
N ARG A 108 -5.77 8.64 1.78
CA ARG A 108 -5.56 7.63 2.84
C ARG A 108 -6.78 6.72 2.99
N CYS A 109 -7.19 6.09 1.91
CA CYS A 109 -8.32 5.18 1.96
C CYS A 109 -7.95 3.94 2.80
N PRO A 110 -8.72 3.57 3.84
CA PRO A 110 -8.36 2.48 4.76
C PRO A 110 -8.36 1.10 4.07
N PHE A 111 -9.15 0.94 3.01
CA PHE A 111 -9.26 -0.31 2.24
C PHE A 111 -8.22 -0.42 1.11
N CYS A 112 -7.43 0.62 0.85
CA CYS A 112 -6.50 0.68 -0.28
C CYS A 112 -5.06 0.45 0.19
N ASP A 113 -4.32 -0.47 -0.43
CA ASP A 113 -2.93 -0.76 -0.07
C ASP A 113 -1.89 0.10 -0.80
N VAL A 114 -2.31 0.98 -1.70
CA VAL A 114 -1.41 1.96 -2.34
C VAL A 114 -0.74 2.83 -1.28
N GLY A 115 0.57 2.99 -1.37
CA GLY A 115 1.32 3.88 -0.49
C GLY A 115 0.79 5.31 -0.54
N HIS A 116 0.71 5.97 0.62
CA HIS A 116 0.22 7.34 0.72
C HIS A 116 1.29 8.26 1.30
N GLY A 117 1.17 9.53 1.00
CA GLY A 117 2.11 10.55 1.45
C GLY A 117 1.99 11.84 0.64
N GLN A 118 3.03 12.64 0.67
CA GLN A 118 3.21 13.75 -0.26
C GLN A 118 4.06 13.31 -1.44
N PRO A 119 3.52 13.31 -2.68
CA PRO A 119 4.31 13.01 -3.87
C PRO A 119 5.42 14.06 -4.07
N LEU A 120 6.46 13.66 -4.77
CA LEU A 120 7.48 14.58 -5.25
C LEU A 120 6.88 15.49 -6.33
N PRO A 121 7.38 16.72 -6.48
CA PRO A 121 6.97 17.63 -7.55
C PRO A 121 7.36 17.10 -8.93
#